data_d69a09d1ca6b4ff8d3975f3134a21490
#
_entry.id   d69a09d1ca6b4ff8d3975f3134a21490
#
_cell.length_a   1.000
_cell.length_b   1.000
_cell.length_c   1.000
_cell.angle_alpha   90.00
_cell.angle_beta   90.00
_cell.angle_gamma   90.00
#
_symmetry.space_group_name_H-M   'P 1'
#
loop_
_entity.id
_entity.type
_entity.pdbx_description
1 polymer ?
#
loop_
_entity_poly.entity_id
_entity_poly.type
_entity_poly.pdbx_seq_one_letter_code
_entity_poly.pdbx_strand_id
1 'polypeptide(L)'
;RLELALQMVDPEQTPILARVIVNRIWQHYFGRGIVPTPDDLGHLGLPPSHPELLDWLASELIAHDWSLKHIHRLILSSSAYRMASEVDPQALTGADPVTVDPDNTLLWRMNVKRLEGEIIRDSILQLSGRLDDAMYGRSIPVHLTSFLEGRGRPGQSGPVDGAGRRSLYIAVRRNFAEPFFQAFDFPNPHTTIGRRNVSNVPAQALALLNNPLVVEQSQVAARRLCRETP
;
A
#
# COMPACT_ATOMS: atom_id res chain seq x y z
N ARG A 1 -20.73 10.46 -21.46
CA ARG A 1 -19.60 9.90 -20.67
C ARG A 1 -18.35 10.75 -20.79
N LEU A 2 -17.95 11.13 -22.05
CA LEU A 2 -16.76 11.96 -22.25
C LEU A 2 -16.90 13.34 -21.60
N GLU A 3 -18.04 13.99 -21.77
CA GLU A 3 -18.33 15.30 -21.18
C GLU A 3 -18.23 15.25 -19.65
N LEU A 4 -18.84 14.25 -19.01
CA LEU A 4 -18.70 14.03 -17.56
C LEU A 4 -17.24 13.81 -17.14
N ALA A 5 -16.47 13.02 -17.90
CA ALA A 5 -15.06 12.79 -17.60
C ALA A 5 -14.24 14.07 -17.68
N LEU A 6 -14.51 14.92 -18.67
CA LEU A 6 -13.85 16.24 -18.81
C LEU A 6 -14.22 17.17 -17.64
N GLN A 7 -15.50 17.21 -17.23
CA GLN A 7 -15.93 17.98 -16.07
C GLN A 7 -15.29 17.49 -14.76
N MET A 8 -15.10 16.18 -14.60
CA MET A 8 -14.46 15.62 -13.40
C MET A 8 -12.99 16.00 -13.25
N VAL A 9 -12.27 16.23 -14.34
CA VAL A 9 -10.86 16.65 -14.31
C VAL A 9 -10.66 18.16 -14.43
N ASP A 10 -11.74 18.90 -14.66
CA ASP A 10 -11.72 20.35 -14.69
C ASP A 10 -11.63 20.91 -13.27
N PRO A 11 -10.52 21.58 -12.91
CA PRO A 11 -10.31 22.06 -11.55
C PRO A 11 -11.28 23.19 -11.14
N GLU A 12 -11.86 23.92 -12.09
CA GLU A 12 -12.85 24.95 -11.81
C GLU A 12 -14.22 24.38 -11.49
N GLN A 13 -14.58 23.26 -12.13
CA GLN A 13 -15.86 22.58 -11.91
C GLN A 13 -15.81 21.54 -10.81
N THR A 14 -14.71 20.79 -10.70
CA THR A 14 -14.58 19.68 -9.75
C THR A 14 -13.22 19.69 -9.04
N PRO A 15 -12.96 20.66 -8.16
CA PRO A 15 -11.67 20.77 -7.45
C PRO A 15 -11.40 19.62 -6.48
N ILE A 16 -12.42 18.82 -6.16
CA ILE A 16 -12.31 17.74 -5.18
C ILE A 16 -11.48 16.55 -5.68
N LEU A 17 -11.47 16.27 -6.99
CA LEU A 17 -10.77 15.09 -7.52
C LEU A 17 -9.26 15.14 -7.24
N ALA A 18 -8.63 16.30 -7.43
CA ALA A 18 -7.22 16.46 -7.11
C ALA A 18 -6.93 16.24 -5.62
N ARG A 19 -7.80 16.78 -4.74
CA ARG A 19 -7.70 16.57 -3.28
C ARG A 19 -7.84 15.09 -2.91
N VAL A 20 -8.78 14.37 -3.52
CA VAL A 20 -8.95 12.92 -3.30
C VAL A 20 -7.67 12.15 -3.66
N ILE A 21 -7.08 12.44 -4.82
CA ILE A 21 -5.87 11.75 -5.31
C ILE A 21 -4.69 12.02 -4.38
N VAL A 22 -4.41 13.27 -4.06
CA VAL A 22 -3.26 13.61 -3.20
C VAL A 22 -3.46 13.12 -1.76
N ASN A 23 -4.70 13.13 -1.25
CA ASN A 23 -5.02 12.57 0.06
C ASN A 23 -4.75 11.05 0.11
N ARG A 24 -5.09 10.31 -0.95
CA ARG A 24 -4.78 8.87 -1.05
C ARG A 24 -3.29 8.60 -1.13
N ILE A 25 -2.54 9.38 -1.91
CA ILE A 25 -1.08 9.27 -1.98
C ILE A 25 -0.48 9.52 -0.60
N TRP A 26 -0.89 10.59 0.08
CA TRP A 26 -0.47 10.92 1.43
C TRP A 26 -0.74 9.79 2.42
N GLN A 27 -1.96 9.24 2.39
CA GLN A 27 -2.36 8.10 3.22
C GLN A 27 -1.45 6.87 3.01
N HIS A 28 -1.09 6.57 1.76
CA HIS A 28 -0.18 5.47 1.48
C HIS A 28 1.21 5.68 2.06
N TYR A 29 1.69 6.92 2.15
CA TYR A 29 3.00 7.22 2.74
C TYR A 29 2.96 7.27 4.27
N PHE A 30 1.98 7.96 4.83
CA PHE A 30 1.94 8.24 6.27
C PHE A 30 0.96 7.35 7.07
N GLY A 31 0.19 6.50 6.38
CA GLY A 31 -0.77 5.58 7.01
C GLY A 31 -2.13 6.21 7.34
N ARG A 32 -2.23 7.55 7.39
CA ARG A 32 -3.46 8.32 7.57
C ARG A 32 -3.49 9.44 6.53
N GLY A 33 -4.65 9.68 5.92
CA GLY A 33 -4.85 10.81 5.02
C GLY A 33 -4.84 12.15 5.77
N ILE A 34 -4.57 13.24 5.05
CA ILE A 34 -4.78 14.61 5.55
C ILE A 34 -6.26 14.77 5.91
N VAL A 35 -7.17 14.23 5.08
CA VAL A 35 -8.56 13.94 5.44
C VAL A 35 -8.61 12.49 5.92
N PRO A 36 -8.95 12.25 7.22
CA PRO A 36 -8.93 10.90 7.81
C PRO A 36 -9.98 9.94 7.26
N THR A 37 -11.04 10.48 6.63
CA THR A 37 -12.15 9.76 6.01
C THR A 37 -11.98 9.74 4.48
N PRO A 38 -11.13 8.85 3.91
CA PRO A 38 -10.79 8.88 2.50
C PRO A 38 -11.95 8.54 1.56
N ASP A 39 -13.01 7.94 2.08
CA ASP A 39 -14.24 7.63 1.35
C ASP A 39 -15.26 8.75 1.40
N ASP A 40 -15.06 9.75 2.26
CA ASP A 40 -15.95 10.89 2.43
C ASP A 40 -15.15 12.17 2.71
N LEU A 41 -15.01 12.98 1.69
CA LEU A 41 -14.45 14.34 1.78
C LEU A 41 -15.58 15.39 1.83
N GLY A 42 -16.83 14.97 2.03
CA GLY A 42 -18.01 15.80 2.12
C GLY A 42 -18.42 16.13 3.54
N HIS A 43 -19.72 16.44 3.71
CA HIS A 43 -20.28 16.92 4.97
C HIS A 43 -20.26 15.91 6.12
N LEU A 44 -20.24 14.60 5.84
CA LEU A 44 -20.20 13.55 6.86
C LEU A 44 -18.76 13.13 7.18
N GLY A 45 -17.79 13.57 6.36
CA GLY A 45 -16.38 13.32 6.58
C GLY A 45 -15.77 14.18 7.68
N LEU A 46 -14.57 13.79 8.11
CA LEU A 46 -13.78 14.57 9.05
C LEU A 46 -13.04 15.70 8.30
N PRO A 47 -12.85 16.86 8.96
CA PRO A 47 -12.09 17.94 8.36
C PRO A 47 -10.63 17.56 8.14
N PRO A 48 -9.96 18.17 7.16
CA PRO A 48 -8.53 17.96 6.94
C PRO A 48 -7.71 18.47 8.14
N SER A 49 -6.68 17.72 8.52
CA SER A 49 -5.75 18.13 9.58
C SER A 49 -4.87 19.33 9.15
N HIS A 50 -4.57 19.42 7.86
CA HIS A 50 -3.74 20.45 7.26
C HIS A 50 -4.40 20.92 5.93
N PRO A 51 -5.41 21.78 5.98
CA PRO A 51 -6.18 22.17 4.79
C PRO A 51 -5.31 22.86 3.73
N GLU A 52 -4.43 23.75 4.13
CA GLU A 52 -3.53 24.47 3.22
C GLU A 52 -2.55 23.53 2.50
N LEU A 53 -2.05 22.51 3.19
CA LEU A 53 -1.19 21.48 2.60
C LEU A 53 -1.95 20.63 1.58
N LEU A 54 -3.18 20.26 1.89
CA LEU A 54 -4.04 19.50 0.98
C LEU A 54 -4.29 20.29 -0.30
N ASP A 55 -4.62 21.58 -0.16
CA ASP A 55 -4.91 22.46 -1.30
C ASP A 55 -3.66 22.75 -2.12
N TRP A 56 -2.51 22.94 -1.47
CA TRP A 56 -1.24 23.12 -2.16
C TRP A 56 -0.85 21.86 -2.97
N LEU A 57 -0.90 20.68 -2.37
CA LEU A 57 -0.62 19.42 -3.09
C LEU A 57 -1.58 19.18 -4.25
N ALA A 58 -2.87 19.52 -4.09
CA ALA A 58 -3.85 19.41 -5.16
C ALA A 58 -3.52 20.39 -6.32
N SER A 59 -3.13 21.60 -6.00
CA SER A 59 -2.70 22.60 -6.98
C SER A 59 -1.43 22.19 -7.72
N GLU A 60 -0.46 21.62 -7.00
CA GLU A 60 0.76 21.06 -7.60
C GLU A 60 0.45 19.91 -8.58
N LEU A 61 -0.50 19.04 -8.23
CA LEU A 61 -0.92 17.96 -9.12
C LEU A 61 -1.50 18.50 -10.42
N ILE A 62 -2.38 19.51 -10.34
CA ILE A 62 -3.01 20.15 -11.50
C ILE A 62 -1.95 20.90 -12.34
N ALA A 63 -1.11 21.71 -11.71
CA ALA A 63 -0.10 22.54 -12.38
C ALA A 63 0.96 21.71 -13.12
N HIS A 64 1.14 20.43 -12.74
CA HIS A 64 2.08 19.51 -13.37
C HIS A 64 1.37 18.40 -14.16
N ASP A 65 0.28 18.74 -14.86
CA ASP A 65 -0.44 17.84 -15.77
C ASP A 65 -0.83 16.50 -15.13
N TRP A 66 -1.32 16.54 -13.87
CA TRP A 66 -1.72 15.34 -13.11
C TRP A 66 -0.59 14.32 -12.92
N SER A 67 0.65 14.77 -12.89
CA SER A 67 1.82 13.93 -12.71
C SER A 67 1.91 13.36 -11.29
N LEU A 68 1.50 12.11 -11.12
CA LEU A 68 1.65 11.40 -9.85
C LEU A 68 3.14 11.31 -9.43
N LYS A 69 4.05 11.16 -10.39
CA LYS A 69 5.50 11.10 -10.11
C LYS A 69 6.02 12.40 -9.50
N HIS A 70 5.46 13.55 -9.90
CA HIS A 70 5.80 14.83 -9.30
C HIS A 70 5.40 14.85 -7.82
N ILE A 71 4.16 14.49 -7.50
CA ILE A 71 3.66 14.44 -6.11
C ILE A 71 4.46 13.43 -5.27
N HIS A 72 4.73 12.23 -5.79
CA HIS A 72 5.59 11.28 -5.10
C HIS A 72 6.97 11.86 -4.77
N ARG A 73 7.61 12.56 -5.70
CA ARG A 73 8.92 13.18 -5.48
C ARG A 73 8.85 14.27 -4.42
N LEU A 74 7.83 15.13 -4.44
CA LEU A 74 7.63 16.17 -3.43
C LEU A 74 7.52 15.57 -2.03
N ILE A 75 6.67 14.57 -1.84
CA ILE A 75 6.46 13.93 -0.55
C ILE A 75 7.74 13.22 -0.07
N LEU A 76 8.36 12.39 -0.92
CA LEU A 76 9.54 11.59 -0.56
C LEU A 76 10.78 12.45 -0.26
N SER A 77 10.91 13.62 -0.88
CA SER A 77 12.01 14.54 -0.60
C SER A 77 11.75 15.47 0.59
N SER A 78 10.53 15.46 1.15
CA SER A 78 10.19 16.31 2.30
C SER A 78 10.90 15.88 3.59
N SER A 79 11.11 16.82 4.48
CA SER A 79 11.63 16.54 5.83
C SER A 79 10.68 15.65 6.62
N ALA A 80 9.37 15.82 6.45
CA ALA A 80 8.34 15.01 7.12
C ALA A 80 8.47 13.52 6.79
N TYR A 81 8.74 13.16 5.53
CA TYR A 81 8.93 11.75 5.16
C TYR A 81 10.24 11.15 5.66
N ARG A 82 11.28 11.98 5.82
CA ARG A 82 12.62 11.55 6.25
C ARG A 82 12.84 11.56 7.76
N MET A 83 11.79 11.89 8.54
CA MET A 83 11.89 11.85 9.99
C MET A 83 12.09 10.42 10.52
N ALA A 84 12.78 10.32 11.66
CA ALA A 84 12.89 9.07 12.38
C ALA A 84 11.52 8.63 12.95
N SER A 85 11.33 7.33 13.10
CA SER A 85 10.15 6.77 13.76
C SER A 85 10.28 6.77 15.29
N GLU A 86 11.52 6.78 15.79
CA GLU A 86 11.84 6.89 17.20
C GLU A 86 12.49 8.26 17.46
N VAL A 87 12.05 8.89 18.53
CA VAL A 87 12.58 10.19 18.95
C VAL A 87 13.35 9.97 20.24
N ASP A 88 14.59 10.48 20.27
CA ASP A 88 15.38 10.48 21.49
C ASP A 88 14.69 11.39 22.54
N PRO A 89 14.27 10.84 23.69
CA PRO A 89 13.64 11.65 24.74
C PRO A 89 14.53 12.80 25.24
N GLN A 90 15.87 12.67 25.13
CA GLN A 90 16.82 13.69 25.55
C GLN A 90 16.93 14.84 24.55
N ALA A 91 16.53 14.62 23.30
CA ALA A 91 16.51 15.66 22.27
C ALA A 91 15.24 16.53 22.32
N LEU A 92 14.25 16.14 23.10
CA LEU A 92 12.99 16.88 23.22
C LEU A 92 13.19 18.13 24.08
N THR A 93 12.95 19.28 23.49
CA THR A 93 12.92 20.56 24.19
C THR A 93 11.48 21.06 24.21
N GLY A 94 10.86 21.18 25.39
CA GLY A 94 9.50 21.72 25.56
C GLY A 94 8.49 20.65 26.03
N ALA A 95 7.23 20.82 25.63
CA ALA A 95 6.18 19.87 26.01
C ALA A 95 6.37 18.52 25.33
N ASP A 96 6.03 17.44 26.07
CA ASP A 96 6.09 16.09 25.53
C ASP A 96 5.17 15.91 24.32
N PRO A 97 5.71 15.59 23.12
CA PRO A 97 4.91 15.44 21.91
C PRO A 97 3.82 14.35 22.03
N VAL A 98 4.05 13.32 22.82
CA VAL A 98 3.06 12.25 23.04
C VAL A 98 1.84 12.79 23.77
N THR A 99 2.04 13.75 24.68
CA THR A 99 0.94 14.41 25.42
C THR A 99 0.22 15.44 24.56
N VAL A 100 0.96 16.17 23.69
CA VAL A 100 0.40 17.25 22.86
C VAL A 100 -0.33 16.69 21.63
N ASP A 101 0.24 15.69 20.96
CA ASP A 101 -0.29 15.07 19.76
C ASP A 101 -0.14 13.54 19.81
N PRO A 102 -0.93 12.86 20.63
CA PRO A 102 -0.84 11.40 20.83
C PRO A 102 -1.07 10.62 19.54
N ASP A 103 -1.93 11.12 18.65
CA ASP A 103 -2.27 10.50 17.37
C ASP A 103 -1.26 10.77 16.26
N ASN A 104 -0.19 11.53 16.55
CA ASN A 104 0.81 11.95 15.59
C ASN A 104 0.21 12.61 14.33
N THR A 105 -0.83 13.40 14.52
CA THR A 105 -1.53 14.11 13.44
C THR A 105 -0.64 15.18 12.80
N LEU A 106 0.21 15.82 13.61
CA LEU A 106 1.16 16.85 13.18
C LEU A 106 2.49 16.28 12.68
N LEU A 107 2.61 14.94 12.64
CA LEU A 107 3.80 14.23 12.14
C LEU A 107 5.09 14.66 12.86
N TRP A 108 5.10 14.66 14.20
CA TRP A 108 6.33 14.91 14.96
C TRP A 108 7.33 13.73 14.92
N ARG A 109 6.90 12.57 14.43
CA ARG A 109 7.72 11.39 14.09
C ARG A 109 7.14 10.68 12.87
N MET A 110 7.95 9.84 12.22
CA MET A 110 7.42 8.96 11.18
C MET A 110 6.61 7.82 11.77
N ASN A 111 5.44 7.55 11.22
CA ASN A 111 4.61 6.44 11.66
C ASN A 111 5.22 5.10 11.24
N VAL A 112 5.38 4.17 12.17
CA VAL A 112 5.66 2.77 11.84
C VAL A 112 4.38 2.15 11.33
N LYS A 113 4.43 1.57 10.14
CA LYS A 113 3.30 0.87 9.56
C LYS A 113 3.70 -0.51 9.03
N ARG A 114 2.79 -1.46 9.17
CA ARG A 114 3.00 -2.80 8.63
C ARG A 114 2.93 -2.78 7.11
N LEU A 115 3.79 -3.58 6.47
CA LEU A 115 3.76 -3.79 5.04
C LEU A 115 2.51 -4.59 4.64
N GLU A 116 1.98 -4.28 3.46
CA GLU A 116 0.90 -5.03 2.83
C GLU A 116 1.41 -6.37 2.31
N GLY A 117 0.52 -7.37 2.20
CA GLY A 117 0.88 -8.73 1.79
C GLY A 117 1.58 -8.79 0.44
N GLU A 118 1.20 -7.92 -0.48
CA GLU A 118 1.82 -7.82 -1.80
C GLU A 118 3.28 -7.37 -1.72
N ILE A 119 3.57 -6.39 -0.85
CA ILE A 119 4.93 -5.88 -0.64
C ILE A 119 5.78 -6.94 0.07
N ILE A 120 5.21 -7.64 1.07
CA ILE A 120 5.90 -8.74 1.79
C ILE A 120 6.28 -9.83 0.80
N ARG A 121 5.35 -10.26 -0.08
CA ARG A 121 5.63 -11.28 -1.09
C ARG A 121 6.72 -10.82 -2.07
N ASP A 122 6.62 -9.61 -2.60
CA ASP A 122 7.61 -9.08 -3.53
C ASP A 122 9.00 -8.95 -2.87
N SER A 123 9.06 -8.60 -1.58
CA SER A 123 10.30 -8.58 -0.80
C SER A 123 10.91 -9.98 -0.63
N ILE A 124 10.09 -11.01 -0.41
CA ILE A 124 10.54 -12.41 -0.34
C ILE A 124 11.15 -12.85 -1.67
N LEU A 125 10.51 -12.51 -2.79
CA LEU A 125 11.04 -12.79 -4.13
C LEU A 125 12.33 -12.01 -4.41
N GLN A 126 12.41 -10.77 -3.97
CA GLN A 126 13.62 -9.94 -4.09
C GLN A 126 14.79 -10.57 -3.32
N LEU A 127 14.57 -10.96 -2.06
CA LEU A 127 15.59 -11.59 -1.23
C LEU A 127 16.09 -12.90 -1.81
N SER A 128 15.21 -13.71 -2.40
CA SER A 128 15.59 -14.97 -3.06
C SER A 128 16.25 -14.77 -4.43
N GLY A 129 16.22 -13.54 -4.99
CA GLY A 129 16.70 -13.25 -6.34
C GLY A 129 15.78 -13.77 -7.44
N ARG A 130 14.51 -14.03 -7.12
CA ARG A 130 13.50 -14.56 -8.06
C ARG A 130 12.53 -13.49 -8.57
N LEU A 131 12.62 -12.26 -8.06
CA LEU A 131 11.74 -11.18 -8.51
C LEU A 131 12.01 -10.84 -9.98
N ASP A 132 10.95 -10.89 -10.78
CA ASP A 132 10.92 -10.43 -12.17
C ASP A 132 10.29 -9.02 -12.23
N ASP A 133 11.10 -8.03 -12.53
CA ASP A 133 10.71 -6.62 -12.63
C ASP A 133 10.06 -6.25 -13.98
N ALA A 134 9.85 -7.22 -14.88
CA ALA A 134 9.24 -6.95 -16.18
C ALA A 134 7.90 -6.22 -16.02
N MET A 135 7.74 -5.16 -16.80
CA MET A 135 6.52 -4.35 -16.81
C MET A 135 5.55 -4.85 -17.88
N TYR A 136 4.25 -4.69 -17.61
CA TYR A 136 3.17 -5.01 -18.53
C TYR A 136 2.99 -6.54 -18.78
N GLY A 137 2.15 -6.89 -19.73
CA GLY A 137 1.83 -8.26 -20.09
C GLY A 137 0.58 -8.79 -19.40
N ARG A 138 0.33 -10.09 -19.56
CA ARG A 138 -0.85 -10.74 -18.99
C ARG A 138 -0.67 -10.99 -17.49
N SER A 139 -1.79 -10.97 -16.76
CA SER A 139 -1.82 -11.37 -15.35
C SER A 139 -1.48 -12.85 -15.18
N ILE A 140 -0.81 -13.18 -14.10
CA ILE A 140 -0.50 -14.56 -13.70
C ILE A 140 -1.72 -15.15 -12.96
N PRO A 141 -2.15 -16.37 -13.29
CA PRO A 141 -3.22 -17.02 -12.55
C PRO A 141 -2.90 -17.15 -11.06
N VAL A 142 -3.92 -16.98 -10.22
CA VAL A 142 -3.78 -17.19 -8.77
C VAL A 142 -3.40 -18.65 -8.48
N HIS A 143 -2.52 -18.85 -7.50
CA HIS A 143 -2.22 -20.18 -6.99
C HIS A 143 -3.42 -20.72 -6.22
N LEU A 144 -3.92 -21.89 -6.61
CA LEU A 144 -5.08 -22.53 -6.00
C LEU A 144 -4.63 -23.63 -5.04
N THR A 145 -4.85 -23.40 -3.76
CA THR A 145 -4.67 -24.47 -2.75
C THR A 145 -5.80 -25.49 -2.82
N SER A 146 -5.63 -26.64 -2.17
CA SER A 146 -6.65 -27.67 -2.07
C SER A 146 -7.92 -27.23 -1.34
N PHE A 147 -7.82 -26.16 -0.53
CA PHE A 147 -8.95 -25.60 0.23
C PHE A 147 -9.78 -24.59 -0.56
N LEU A 148 -9.27 -24.11 -1.69
CA LEU A 148 -9.99 -23.14 -2.55
C LEU A 148 -10.90 -23.92 -3.51
N GLU A 149 -12.01 -24.41 -2.99
CA GLU A 149 -13.03 -25.13 -3.75
C GLU A 149 -14.29 -24.29 -3.92
N GLY A 150 -15.12 -24.65 -4.89
CA GLY A 150 -16.41 -24.02 -5.09
C GLY A 150 -16.72 -23.66 -6.54
N ARG A 151 -17.93 -23.14 -6.73
CA ARG A 151 -18.43 -22.76 -8.07
C ARG A 151 -17.58 -21.64 -8.68
N GLY A 152 -17.17 -21.87 -9.93
CA GLY A 152 -16.34 -20.90 -10.66
C GLY A 152 -14.84 -21.03 -10.36
N ARG A 153 -14.42 -22.12 -9.69
CA ARG A 153 -13.00 -22.41 -9.50
C ARG A 153 -12.30 -22.47 -10.85
N PRO A 154 -11.18 -21.73 -11.04
CA PRO A 154 -10.40 -21.82 -12.27
C PRO A 154 -9.91 -23.23 -12.52
N GLY A 155 -9.92 -23.67 -13.78
CA GLY A 155 -9.46 -25.03 -14.15
C GLY A 155 -7.95 -25.23 -14.04
N GLN A 156 -7.18 -24.13 -13.95
CA GLN A 156 -5.72 -24.16 -13.83
C GLN A 156 -5.28 -23.32 -12.62
N SER A 157 -4.40 -23.88 -11.81
CA SER A 157 -3.68 -23.19 -10.75
C SER A 157 -2.48 -22.45 -11.32
N GLY A 158 -2.22 -21.26 -10.85
CA GLY A 158 -0.96 -20.56 -11.09
C GLY A 158 0.20 -21.19 -10.31
N PRO A 159 1.45 -20.85 -10.66
CA PRO A 159 2.62 -21.28 -9.90
C PRO A 159 2.62 -20.65 -8.49
N VAL A 160 3.22 -21.34 -7.52
CA VAL A 160 3.30 -20.91 -6.11
C VAL A 160 3.98 -19.53 -5.99
N ASP A 161 5.07 -19.35 -6.74
CA ASP A 161 5.83 -18.11 -6.74
C ASP A 161 5.30 -17.06 -7.74
N GLY A 162 4.15 -17.31 -8.40
CA GLY A 162 3.60 -16.41 -9.41
C GLY A 162 4.57 -16.17 -10.57
N ALA A 163 5.39 -17.18 -10.93
CA ALA A 163 6.45 -17.09 -11.94
C ALA A 163 7.46 -15.95 -11.66
N GLY A 164 7.67 -15.59 -10.40
CA GLY A 164 8.54 -14.51 -9.99
C GLY A 164 8.00 -13.09 -10.23
N ARG A 165 6.84 -12.95 -10.89
CA ARG A 165 6.27 -11.62 -11.21
C ARG A 165 5.85 -10.89 -9.94
N ARG A 166 5.92 -9.56 -9.99
CA ARG A 166 5.42 -8.69 -8.92
C ARG A 166 3.96 -9.01 -8.60
N SER A 167 3.59 -8.89 -7.35
CA SER A 167 2.24 -9.17 -6.84
C SER A 167 1.13 -8.40 -7.57
N LEU A 168 1.46 -7.22 -8.10
CA LEU A 168 0.60 -6.41 -8.97
C LEU A 168 0.05 -7.19 -10.18
N TYR A 169 0.79 -8.20 -10.67
CA TYR A 169 0.41 -9.00 -11.83
C TYR A 169 -0.33 -10.29 -11.48
N ILE A 170 -0.52 -10.60 -10.21
CA ILE A 170 -1.35 -11.75 -9.81
C ILE A 170 -2.83 -11.44 -10.06
N ALA A 171 -3.51 -12.33 -10.77
CA ALA A 171 -4.91 -12.16 -11.10
C ALA A 171 -5.79 -12.16 -9.84
N VAL A 172 -6.60 -11.14 -9.67
CA VAL A 172 -7.59 -11.10 -8.58
C VAL A 172 -8.85 -11.86 -9.02
N ARG A 173 -9.12 -12.99 -8.36
CA ARG A 173 -10.35 -13.75 -8.52
C ARG A 173 -11.21 -13.55 -7.27
N ARG A 174 -12.40 -12.97 -7.43
CA ARG A 174 -13.24 -12.53 -6.31
C ARG A 174 -13.48 -13.63 -5.25
N ASN A 175 -13.74 -14.87 -5.69
CA ASN A 175 -14.02 -15.99 -4.80
C ASN A 175 -12.79 -16.88 -4.52
N PHE A 176 -11.65 -16.59 -5.13
CA PHE A 176 -10.44 -17.40 -5.04
C PHE A 176 -9.22 -16.48 -4.83
N ALA A 177 -9.29 -15.67 -3.76
CA ALA A 177 -8.19 -14.80 -3.40
C ALA A 177 -7.02 -15.62 -2.81
N GLU A 178 -5.81 -15.16 -3.07
CA GLU A 178 -4.59 -15.77 -2.54
C GLU A 178 -4.60 -15.78 -1.00
N PRO A 179 -4.52 -16.95 -0.34
CA PRO A 179 -4.59 -17.03 1.12
C PRO A 179 -3.50 -16.25 1.85
N PHE A 180 -2.32 -16.13 1.26
CA PHE A 180 -1.23 -15.32 1.80
C PHE A 180 -1.65 -13.85 1.88
N PHE A 181 -2.21 -13.30 0.82
CA PHE A 181 -2.68 -11.92 0.83
C PHE A 181 -3.83 -11.72 1.82
N GLN A 182 -4.76 -12.67 1.92
CA GLN A 182 -5.86 -12.61 2.89
C GLN A 182 -5.37 -12.55 4.32
N ALA A 183 -4.31 -13.29 4.67
CA ALA A 183 -3.71 -13.23 6.00
C ALA A 183 -3.16 -11.83 6.34
N PHE A 184 -2.81 -11.03 5.33
CA PHE A 184 -2.29 -9.66 5.47
C PHE A 184 -3.31 -8.60 5.07
N ASP A 185 -4.59 -8.81 5.39
CA ASP A 185 -5.68 -7.85 5.21
C ASP A 185 -5.89 -7.40 3.76
N PHE A 186 -5.74 -8.32 2.80
CA PHE A 186 -6.09 -8.03 1.41
C PHE A 186 -7.57 -7.58 1.31
N PRO A 187 -7.86 -6.51 0.56
CA PRO A 187 -9.22 -6.00 0.44
C PRO A 187 -10.20 -7.03 -0.07
N ASN A 188 -11.40 -7.04 0.49
CA ASN A 188 -12.49 -7.83 -0.07
C ASN A 188 -12.84 -7.31 -1.48
N PRO A 189 -12.66 -8.12 -2.55
CA PRO A 189 -12.85 -7.64 -3.92
C PRO A 189 -14.33 -7.43 -4.31
N HIS A 190 -15.27 -7.65 -3.38
CA HIS A 190 -16.70 -7.38 -3.58
C HIS A 190 -17.12 -6.00 -3.11
N THR A 191 -16.27 -5.28 -2.36
CA THR A 191 -16.60 -3.98 -1.76
C THR A 191 -15.54 -2.95 -2.11
N THR A 192 -15.99 -1.70 -2.24
CA THR A 192 -15.08 -0.55 -2.33
C THR A 192 -14.70 -0.12 -0.93
N ILE A 193 -13.42 0.11 -0.70
CA ILE A 193 -12.89 0.59 0.58
C ILE A 193 -11.89 1.71 0.34
N GLY A 194 -11.91 2.74 1.16
CA GLY A 194 -10.96 3.86 1.10
C GLY A 194 -9.65 3.58 1.82
N ARG A 195 -9.68 2.67 2.81
CA ARG A 195 -8.50 2.26 3.57
C ARG A 195 -8.57 0.77 3.86
N ARG A 196 -7.43 0.08 3.72
CA ARG A 196 -7.30 -1.32 4.13
C ARG A 196 -7.31 -1.42 5.65
N ASN A 197 -7.83 -2.51 6.16
CA ASN A 197 -7.65 -2.88 7.56
C ASN A 197 -6.17 -3.16 7.83
N VAL A 198 -5.77 -2.93 9.07
CA VAL A 198 -4.44 -3.30 9.56
C VAL A 198 -4.65 -4.07 10.85
N SER A 199 -4.61 -5.40 10.76
CA SER A 199 -4.73 -6.27 11.92
C SER A 199 -3.35 -6.82 12.32
N ASN A 200 -3.22 -7.23 13.56
CA ASN A 200 -2.06 -7.97 14.05
C ASN A 200 -2.58 -9.27 14.67
N VAL A 201 -2.57 -10.33 13.88
CA VAL A 201 -3.15 -11.63 14.25
C VAL A 201 -2.14 -12.76 14.10
N PRO A 202 -2.22 -13.84 14.90
CA PRO A 202 -1.31 -14.98 14.83
C PRO A 202 -1.25 -15.65 13.44
N ALA A 203 -2.33 -15.57 12.66
CA ALA A 203 -2.40 -16.12 11.32
C ALA A 203 -1.31 -15.56 10.38
N GLN A 204 -0.86 -14.33 10.59
CA GLN A 204 0.20 -13.70 9.81
C GLN A 204 1.57 -14.35 10.08
N ALA A 205 1.89 -14.58 11.35
CA ALA A 205 3.10 -15.30 11.74
C ALA A 205 3.09 -16.74 11.21
N LEU A 206 1.94 -17.43 11.32
CA LEU A 206 1.77 -18.77 10.79
C LEU A 206 1.90 -18.80 9.26
N ALA A 207 1.39 -17.81 8.55
CA ALA A 207 1.57 -17.68 7.10
C ALA A 207 3.04 -17.52 6.73
N LEU A 208 3.80 -16.70 7.46
CA LEU A 208 5.25 -16.53 7.21
C LEU A 208 6.05 -17.80 7.52
N LEU A 209 5.61 -18.65 8.44
CA LEU A 209 6.30 -19.88 8.80
C LEU A 209 5.95 -21.06 7.89
N ASN A 210 4.70 -21.16 7.42
CA ASN A 210 4.18 -22.38 6.81
C ASN A 210 3.74 -22.21 5.35
N ASN A 211 3.64 -20.99 4.82
CA ASN A 211 3.22 -20.81 3.44
C ASN A 211 4.25 -21.41 2.48
N PRO A 212 3.84 -22.24 1.50
CA PRO A 212 4.74 -22.88 0.54
C PRO A 212 5.65 -21.87 -0.19
N LEU A 213 5.13 -20.71 -0.58
CA LEU A 213 5.94 -19.65 -1.18
C LEU A 213 7.11 -19.25 -0.28
N VAL A 214 6.83 -18.98 1.01
CA VAL A 214 7.85 -18.51 1.95
C VAL A 214 8.91 -19.60 2.15
N VAL A 215 8.49 -20.84 2.36
CA VAL A 215 9.39 -21.98 2.56
C VAL A 215 10.29 -22.20 1.33
N GLU A 216 9.71 -22.26 0.14
CA GLU A 216 10.47 -22.44 -1.11
C GLU A 216 11.46 -21.30 -1.36
N GLN A 217 11.01 -20.05 -1.22
CA GLN A 217 11.86 -18.89 -1.46
C GLN A 217 12.96 -18.74 -0.40
N SER A 218 12.69 -19.12 0.85
CA SER A 218 13.72 -19.16 1.90
C SER A 218 14.85 -20.15 1.57
N GLN A 219 14.49 -21.31 1.02
CA GLN A 219 15.50 -22.30 0.56
C GLN A 219 16.32 -21.76 -0.63
N VAL A 220 15.67 -21.03 -1.56
CA VAL A 220 16.36 -20.41 -2.70
C VAL A 220 17.32 -19.33 -2.20
N ALA A 221 16.85 -18.46 -1.29
CA ALA A 221 17.66 -17.41 -0.67
C ALA A 221 18.87 -17.99 0.07
N ALA A 222 18.67 -19.04 0.87
CA ALA A 222 19.76 -19.70 1.58
C ALA A 222 20.83 -20.26 0.63
N ARG A 223 20.42 -20.95 -0.44
CA ARG A 223 21.35 -21.45 -1.46
C ARG A 223 22.10 -20.34 -2.19
N ARG A 224 21.46 -19.22 -2.42
CA ARG A 224 22.07 -18.04 -3.02
C ARG A 224 23.14 -17.48 -2.09
N LEU A 225 22.81 -17.22 -0.83
CA LEU A 225 23.76 -16.69 0.16
C LEU A 225 24.97 -17.61 0.34
N CYS A 226 24.79 -18.93 0.44
CA CYS A 226 25.89 -19.88 0.53
C CYS A 226 26.81 -19.92 -0.71
N ARG A 227 26.38 -19.40 -1.86
CA ARG A 227 27.21 -19.29 -3.06
C ARG A 227 27.94 -17.95 -3.16
N GLU A 228 27.31 -16.89 -2.63
CA GLU A 228 27.83 -15.52 -2.69
C GLU A 228 28.77 -15.21 -1.52
N THR A 229 28.70 -16.00 -0.44
CA THR A 229 29.61 -15.89 0.73
C THR A 229 30.61 -17.05 0.66
N PRO A 230 31.89 -16.79 0.35
CA PRO A 230 32.95 -17.81 0.30
C PRO A 230 33.27 -18.40 1.67
#